data_563a5a47232173cec168862f86da944d
#
_entry.id   563a5a47232173cec168862f86da944d
#
_cell.length_a   1.000
_cell.length_b   1.000
_cell.length_c   1.000
_cell.angle_alpha   90.00
_cell.angle_beta   90.00
_cell.angle_gamma   90.00
#
_symmetry.space_group_name_H-M   'P 1'
#
loop_
_entity.id
_entity.type
_entity.pdbx_description
1 polymer ?
#
loop_
_entity_poly.entity_id
_entity_poly.type
_entity_poly.pdbx_seq_one_letter_code
_entity_poly.pdbx_strand_id
1 'polypeptide(L)'
;MDWVYLLNSFEGRISRQTFWIAMAVVTAAEIIAHFVAESIQGDRLSAIVDLAFTYPEFAIAAKRAHDRNLPLWTLIIFFGGGAVLDLLTVLQLTGTREEPTALSLVVAVPFSVLGVALLIELGFRRGTIGPNEYGPDPLASG
;
A
#
# COMPACT_ATOMS: atom_id res chain seq x y z
N MET A 1 -0.59 16.71 -11.68
CA MET A 1 -0.15 15.53 -10.89
C MET A 1 0.61 14.62 -11.85
N ASP A 2 1.86 14.31 -11.53
CA ASP A 2 2.69 13.43 -12.38
C ASP A 2 2.49 11.97 -11.91
N TRP A 3 1.71 11.21 -12.66
CA TRP A 3 1.39 9.83 -12.33
C TRP A 3 2.58 8.89 -12.51
N VAL A 4 3.46 9.15 -13.48
CA VAL A 4 4.65 8.33 -13.69
C VAL A 4 5.57 8.42 -12.48
N TYR A 5 5.82 9.64 -11.99
CA TYR A 5 6.56 9.88 -10.77
C TYR A 5 5.88 9.24 -9.54
N LEU A 6 4.55 9.37 -9.42
CA LEU A 6 3.82 8.84 -8.27
C LEU A 6 3.87 7.31 -8.17
N LEU A 7 3.77 6.61 -9.30
CA LEU A 7 3.62 5.16 -9.33
C LEU A 7 4.94 4.40 -9.47
N ASN A 8 6.01 5.05 -9.98
CA ASN A 8 7.26 4.35 -10.32
C ASN A 8 8.50 4.85 -9.56
N SER A 9 8.40 5.95 -8.81
CA SER A 9 9.52 6.46 -8.02
C SER A 9 9.26 6.26 -6.53
N PHE A 10 10.31 5.93 -5.79
CA PHE A 10 10.27 5.89 -4.31
C PHE A 10 10.86 7.16 -3.68
N GLU A 11 11.48 8.02 -4.47
CA GLU A 11 12.15 9.23 -4.01
C GLU A 11 11.20 10.42 -3.84
N GLY A 12 11.62 11.39 -3.02
CA GLY A 12 10.90 12.64 -2.81
C GLY A 12 9.80 12.55 -1.76
N ARG A 13 8.96 13.58 -1.74
CA ARG A 13 7.91 13.78 -0.73
C ARG A 13 6.60 14.15 -1.42
N ILE A 14 5.47 13.75 -0.83
CA ILE A 14 4.13 14.15 -1.28
C ILE A 14 3.26 14.67 -0.14
N SER A 15 2.40 15.63 -0.45
CA SER A 15 1.44 16.17 0.51
C SER A 15 0.35 15.15 0.88
N ARG A 16 -0.38 15.40 1.97
CA ARG A 16 -1.55 14.58 2.35
C ARG A 16 -2.61 14.51 1.25
N GLN A 17 -2.88 15.64 0.61
CA GLN A 17 -3.86 15.69 -0.47
C GLN A 17 -3.45 14.80 -1.65
N THR A 18 -2.19 14.91 -2.09
CA THR A 18 -1.63 14.07 -3.16
C THR A 18 -1.69 12.59 -2.77
N PHE A 19 -1.33 12.26 -1.52
CA PHE A 19 -1.39 10.89 -1.00
C PHE A 19 -2.82 10.32 -1.11
N TRP A 20 -3.83 11.05 -0.57
CA TRP A 20 -5.21 10.56 -0.60
C TRP A 20 -5.77 10.40 -2.01
N ILE A 21 -5.51 11.36 -2.91
CA ILE A 21 -5.98 11.25 -4.30
C ILE A 21 -5.32 10.07 -5.01
N ALA A 22 -4.00 9.93 -4.86
CA ALA A 22 -3.27 8.86 -5.52
C ALA A 22 -3.67 7.47 -4.98
N MET A 23 -3.74 7.30 -3.65
CA MET A 23 -4.20 6.06 -3.04
C MET A 23 -5.64 5.73 -3.44
N ALA A 24 -6.56 6.69 -3.39
CA ALA A 24 -7.96 6.45 -3.76
C ALA A 24 -8.10 5.96 -5.22
N VAL A 25 -7.33 6.53 -6.14
CA VAL A 25 -7.35 6.12 -7.56
C VAL A 25 -6.76 4.72 -7.73
N VAL A 26 -5.61 4.45 -7.12
CA VAL A 26 -4.93 3.14 -7.25
C VAL A 26 -5.74 2.05 -6.57
N THR A 27 -6.20 2.26 -5.33
CA THR A 27 -7.02 1.28 -4.60
C THR A 27 -8.38 1.04 -5.29
N ALA A 28 -9.01 2.08 -5.87
CA ALA A 28 -10.23 1.86 -6.66
C ALA A 28 -9.98 1.00 -7.91
N ALA A 29 -8.87 1.23 -8.59
CA ALA A 29 -8.47 0.40 -9.75
C ALA A 29 -8.15 -1.04 -9.31
N GLU A 30 -7.43 -1.21 -8.20
CA GLU A 30 -7.13 -2.52 -7.61
C GLU A 30 -8.42 -3.29 -7.26
N ILE A 31 -9.35 -2.67 -6.53
CA ILE A 31 -10.63 -3.29 -6.15
C ILE A 31 -11.39 -3.78 -7.39
N ILE A 32 -11.47 -2.96 -8.43
CA ILE A 32 -12.14 -3.35 -9.67
C ILE A 32 -11.41 -4.54 -10.32
N ALA A 33 -10.08 -4.45 -10.45
CA ALA A 33 -9.27 -5.51 -11.04
C ALA A 33 -9.33 -6.81 -10.22
N HIS A 34 -9.30 -6.71 -8.88
CA HIS A 34 -9.46 -7.84 -7.97
C HIS A 34 -10.78 -8.60 -8.20
N PHE A 35 -11.92 -7.91 -8.17
CA PHE A 35 -13.23 -8.55 -8.37
C PHE A 35 -13.39 -9.14 -9.78
N VAL A 36 -12.83 -8.49 -10.80
CA VAL A 36 -12.81 -9.04 -12.16
C VAL A 36 -11.96 -10.31 -12.20
N ALA A 37 -10.77 -10.29 -11.61
CA ALA A 37 -9.88 -11.44 -11.55
C ALA A 37 -10.51 -12.62 -10.78
N GLU A 38 -11.11 -12.32 -9.61
CA GLU A 38 -11.81 -13.31 -8.79
C GLU A 38 -12.95 -13.98 -9.57
N SER A 39 -13.73 -13.23 -10.36
CA SER A 39 -14.83 -13.76 -11.18
C SER A 39 -14.36 -14.69 -12.32
N ILE A 40 -13.10 -14.58 -12.76
CA ILE A 40 -12.54 -15.37 -13.86
C ILE A 40 -11.88 -16.66 -13.35
N GLN A 41 -10.99 -16.56 -12.37
CA GLN A 41 -10.17 -17.69 -11.87
C GLN A 41 -10.09 -17.77 -10.34
N GLY A 42 -10.98 -17.04 -9.62
CA GLY A 42 -11.04 -17.08 -8.16
C GLY A 42 -9.82 -16.47 -7.47
N ASP A 43 -9.59 -16.87 -6.22
CA ASP A 43 -8.61 -16.29 -5.30
C ASP A 43 -7.17 -16.24 -5.85
N ARG A 44 -6.81 -17.16 -6.73
CA ARG A 44 -5.45 -17.22 -7.27
C ARG A 44 -5.14 -16.06 -8.21
N LEU A 45 -6.07 -15.72 -9.10
CA LEU A 45 -5.85 -14.62 -10.05
C LEU A 45 -6.00 -13.27 -9.34
N SER A 46 -6.93 -13.14 -8.40
CA SER A 46 -7.06 -11.93 -7.60
C SER A 46 -5.80 -11.65 -6.77
N ALA A 47 -5.20 -12.67 -6.15
CA ALA A 47 -3.93 -12.50 -5.43
C ALA A 47 -2.76 -12.06 -6.34
N ILE A 48 -2.73 -12.50 -7.61
CA ILE A 48 -1.74 -12.01 -8.58
C ILE A 48 -1.97 -10.51 -8.89
N VAL A 49 -3.23 -10.10 -8.99
CA VAL A 49 -3.58 -8.69 -9.18
C VAL A 49 -3.15 -7.85 -7.97
N ASP A 50 -3.50 -8.29 -6.75
CA ASP A 50 -3.14 -7.60 -5.50
C ASP A 50 -1.61 -7.45 -5.38
N LEU A 51 -0.86 -8.51 -5.69
CA LEU A 51 0.60 -8.48 -5.73
C LEU A 51 1.15 -7.45 -6.75
N ALA A 52 0.50 -7.29 -7.90
CA ALA A 52 0.91 -6.30 -8.89
C ALA A 52 0.63 -4.86 -8.43
N PHE A 53 -0.45 -4.63 -7.69
CA PHE A 53 -0.81 -3.33 -7.13
C PHE A 53 0.03 -2.95 -5.90
N THR A 54 0.62 -3.91 -5.19
CA THR A 54 1.55 -3.67 -4.07
C THR A 54 2.66 -2.68 -4.44
N TYR A 55 3.21 -2.75 -5.65
CA TYR A 55 4.29 -1.87 -6.09
C TYR A 55 3.90 -0.38 -6.15
N PRO A 56 2.85 0.03 -6.91
CA PRO A 56 2.45 1.44 -6.97
C PRO A 56 1.93 1.96 -5.63
N GLU A 57 1.26 1.16 -4.83
CA GLU A 57 0.82 1.56 -3.49
C GLU A 57 2.00 1.80 -2.55
N PHE A 58 3.00 0.91 -2.55
CA PHE A 58 4.23 1.12 -1.80
C PHE A 58 4.96 2.39 -2.26
N ALA A 59 5.02 2.68 -3.58
CA ALA A 59 5.66 3.88 -4.10
C ALA A 59 4.99 5.18 -3.59
N ILE A 60 3.66 5.21 -3.52
CA ILE A 60 2.90 6.33 -2.97
C ILE A 60 3.13 6.45 -1.46
N ALA A 61 3.03 5.33 -0.74
CA ALA A 61 3.21 5.29 0.71
C ALA A 61 4.63 5.68 1.13
N ALA A 62 5.67 5.26 0.38
CA ALA A 62 7.06 5.60 0.63
C ALA A 62 7.30 7.12 0.58
N LYS A 63 6.83 7.81 -0.46
CA LYS A 63 6.94 9.27 -0.57
C LYS A 63 6.20 9.99 0.56
N ARG A 64 5.09 9.41 1.00
CA ARG A 64 4.36 9.98 2.14
C ARG A 64 5.06 9.71 3.48
N ALA A 65 5.69 8.55 3.65
CA ALA A 65 6.54 8.25 4.81
C ALA A 65 7.76 9.19 4.86
N HIS A 66 8.37 9.48 3.72
CA HIS A 66 9.44 10.49 3.60
C HIS A 66 8.98 11.88 4.04
N ASP A 67 7.74 12.28 3.69
CA ASP A 67 7.18 13.55 4.14
C ASP A 67 6.94 13.59 5.66
N ARG A 68 6.73 12.42 6.27
CA ARG A 68 6.62 12.24 7.73
C ARG A 68 7.97 12.03 8.43
N ASN A 69 9.06 11.95 7.67
CA ASN A 69 10.40 11.57 8.17
C ASN A 69 10.40 10.20 8.86
N LEU A 70 9.62 9.25 8.33
CA LEU A 70 9.49 7.90 8.85
C LEU A 70 10.42 6.93 8.12
N PRO A 71 10.99 5.95 8.83
CA PRO A 71 11.81 4.93 8.21
C PRO A 71 10.96 3.96 7.39
N LEU A 72 11.44 3.62 6.19
CA LEU A 72 10.70 2.75 5.25
C LEU A 72 10.51 1.30 5.74
N TRP A 73 11.26 0.85 6.75
CA TRP A 73 11.14 -0.53 7.24
C TRP A 73 9.71 -0.85 7.74
N THR A 74 8.97 0.14 8.28
CA THR A 74 7.57 -0.04 8.69
C THR A 74 6.66 -0.37 7.52
N LEU A 75 6.90 0.26 6.37
CA LEU A 75 6.19 -0.02 5.13
C LEU A 75 6.62 -1.36 4.54
N ILE A 76 7.92 -1.69 4.59
CA ILE A 76 8.44 -2.96 4.09
C ILE A 76 7.81 -4.12 4.86
N ILE A 77 7.63 -4.03 6.18
CA ILE A 77 6.94 -5.05 6.97
C ILE A 77 5.49 -5.19 6.51
N PHE A 78 4.77 -4.09 6.32
CA PHE A 78 3.38 -4.11 5.91
C PHE A 78 3.22 -4.63 4.47
N PHE A 79 3.80 -3.96 3.50
CA PHE A 79 3.66 -4.35 2.08
C PHE A 79 4.34 -5.67 1.76
N GLY A 80 5.50 -5.95 2.36
CA GLY A 80 6.20 -7.22 2.21
C GLY A 80 5.42 -8.38 2.84
N GLY A 81 4.80 -8.16 4.00
CA GLY A 81 3.92 -9.14 4.63
C GLY A 81 2.68 -9.43 3.79
N GLY A 82 2.06 -8.41 3.20
CA GLY A 82 0.96 -8.54 2.24
C GLY A 82 1.38 -9.36 1.02
N ALA A 83 2.47 -8.99 0.38
CA ALA A 83 2.99 -9.70 -0.78
C ALA A 83 3.31 -11.19 -0.50
N VAL A 84 3.76 -11.50 0.72
CA VAL A 84 3.95 -12.91 1.14
C VAL A 84 2.61 -13.62 1.25
N LEU A 85 1.59 -12.99 1.82
CA LEU A 85 0.24 -13.59 1.90
C LEU A 85 -0.36 -13.83 0.51
N ASP A 86 -0.24 -12.87 -0.41
CA ASP A 86 -0.70 -13.02 -1.79
C ASP A 86 0.04 -14.16 -2.50
N LEU A 87 1.36 -14.25 -2.31
CA LEU A 87 2.16 -15.35 -2.85
C LEU A 87 1.71 -16.71 -2.29
N LEU A 88 1.45 -16.80 -0.98
CA LEU A 88 0.93 -18.03 -0.36
C LEU A 88 -0.45 -18.40 -0.90
N THR A 89 -1.29 -17.40 -1.21
CA THR A 89 -2.59 -17.59 -1.85
C THR A 89 -2.43 -18.12 -3.29
N VAL A 90 -1.54 -17.52 -4.06
CA VAL A 90 -1.19 -18.04 -5.41
C VAL A 90 -0.72 -19.49 -5.37
N LEU A 91 0.04 -19.86 -4.33
CA LEU A 91 0.51 -21.22 -4.08
C LEU A 91 -0.56 -22.14 -3.43
N GLN A 92 -1.74 -21.62 -3.16
CA GLN A 92 -2.87 -22.34 -2.53
C GLN A 92 -2.58 -22.86 -1.10
N LEU A 93 -1.76 -22.13 -0.34
CA LEU A 93 -1.36 -22.50 1.02
C LEU A 93 -2.18 -21.79 2.13
N THR A 94 -3.04 -20.82 1.75
CA THR A 94 -3.83 -20.02 2.71
C THR A 94 -5.25 -20.55 2.95
N GLY A 95 -5.69 -21.55 2.18
CA GLY A 95 -7.11 -21.96 2.10
C GLY A 95 -7.91 -21.02 1.18
N THR A 96 -9.23 -21.19 1.18
CA THR A 96 -10.15 -20.31 0.44
C THR A 96 -10.76 -19.26 1.36
N ARG A 97 -11.45 -18.26 0.81
CA ARG A 97 -12.23 -17.28 1.59
C ARG A 97 -13.32 -17.93 2.44
N GLU A 98 -13.91 -19.02 1.96
CA GLU A 98 -14.96 -19.75 2.66
C GLU A 98 -14.39 -20.64 3.79
N GLU A 99 -13.18 -21.17 3.57
CA GLU A 99 -12.48 -22.03 4.51
C GLU A 99 -11.03 -21.53 4.73
N PRO A 100 -10.84 -20.41 5.47
CA PRO A 100 -9.53 -19.86 5.75
C PRO A 100 -8.74 -20.77 6.69
N THR A 101 -7.45 -20.90 6.46
CA THR A 101 -6.57 -21.62 7.40
C THR A 101 -6.39 -20.85 8.69
N ALA A 102 -6.08 -21.55 9.79
CA ALA A 102 -5.75 -20.88 11.06
C ALA A 102 -4.59 -19.89 10.91
N LEU A 103 -3.63 -20.18 10.04
CA LEU A 103 -2.50 -19.30 9.73
C LEU A 103 -2.98 -17.98 9.13
N SER A 104 -3.88 -18.02 8.15
CA SER A 104 -4.40 -16.79 7.51
C SER A 104 -5.15 -15.91 8.51
N LEU A 105 -5.93 -16.49 9.43
CA LEU A 105 -6.65 -15.74 10.46
C LEU A 105 -5.71 -15.10 11.50
N VAL A 106 -4.69 -15.83 11.96
CA VAL A 106 -3.71 -15.33 12.93
C VAL A 106 -2.89 -14.18 12.34
N VAL A 107 -2.62 -14.19 11.06
CA VAL A 107 -1.86 -13.12 10.38
C VAL A 107 -2.76 -11.94 10.01
N ALA A 108 -3.99 -12.16 9.58
CA ALA A 108 -4.90 -11.12 9.10
C ALA A 108 -5.21 -10.05 10.17
N VAL A 109 -5.40 -10.44 11.43
CA VAL A 109 -5.78 -9.49 12.49
C VAL A 109 -4.66 -8.50 12.82
N PRO A 110 -3.43 -8.91 13.18
CA PRO A 110 -2.32 -7.97 13.40
C PRO A 110 -2.03 -7.12 12.16
N PHE A 111 -2.16 -7.71 10.97
CA PHE A 111 -1.93 -7.03 9.71
C PHE A 111 -2.94 -5.91 9.47
N SER A 112 -4.22 -6.15 9.73
CA SER A 112 -5.29 -5.14 9.64
C SER A 112 -5.05 -4.00 10.65
N VAL A 113 -4.65 -4.31 11.88
CA VAL A 113 -4.33 -3.30 12.90
C VAL A 113 -3.15 -2.43 12.45
N LEU A 114 -2.10 -3.05 11.91
CA LEU A 114 -0.94 -2.32 11.37
C LEU A 114 -1.35 -1.44 10.17
N GLY A 115 -2.19 -1.94 9.27
CA GLY A 115 -2.72 -1.19 8.13
C GLY A 115 -3.50 0.06 8.56
N VAL A 116 -4.38 -0.07 9.55
CA VAL A 116 -5.11 1.07 10.12
C VAL A 116 -4.15 2.06 10.77
N ALA A 117 -3.15 1.60 11.52
CA ALA A 117 -2.16 2.46 12.14
C ALA A 117 -1.34 3.24 11.09
N LEU A 118 -0.90 2.58 10.01
CA LEU A 118 -0.21 3.23 8.90
C LEU A 118 -1.11 4.21 8.15
N LEU A 119 -2.37 3.87 7.94
CA LEU A 119 -3.34 4.77 7.31
C LEU A 119 -3.52 6.06 8.12
N ILE A 120 -3.62 5.95 9.44
CA ILE A 120 -3.71 7.11 10.35
C ILE A 120 -2.42 7.92 10.27
N GLU A 121 -1.26 7.27 10.35
CA GLU A 121 0.05 7.92 10.36
C GLU A 121 0.31 8.67 9.03
N LEU A 122 0.08 8.03 7.91
CA LEU A 122 0.36 8.59 6.59
C LEU A 122 -0.75 9.53 6.10
N GLY A 123 -2.02 9.18 6.34
CA GLY A 123 -3.15 9.90 5.80
C GLY A 123 -3.55 11.15 6.60
N PHE A 124 -3.50 11.09 7.94
CA PHE A 124 -4.07 12.15 8.78
C PHE A 124 -3.03 13.05 9.43
N ARG A 125 -1.85 12.55 9.76
CA ARG A 125 -0.82 13.36 10.40
C ARG A 125 -0.15 14.33 9.42
N ARG A 126 0.23 15.52 9.90
CA ARG A 126 0.93 16.55 9.11
C ARG A 126 2.35 16.08 8.80
N GLY A 127 2.83 16.38 7.59
CA GLY A 127 4.22 16.21 7.20
C GLY A 127 5.18 17.13 7.98
N THR A 128 6.47 16.87 7.87
CA THR A 128 7.53 17.75 8.42
C THR A 128 7.50 19.11 7.72
N ILE A 129 7.54 20.17 8.52
CA ILE A 129 7.58 21.54 8.01
C ILE A 129 9.00 21.86 7.53
N GLY A 130 9.11 22.46 6.34
CA GLY A 130 10.38 22.78 5.73
C GLY A 130 11.07 21.57 5.07
N PRO A 131 12.30 21.75 4.55
CA PRO A 131 13.06 20.68 3.93
C PRO A 131 13.50 19.64 4.95
N ASN A 132 13.56 18.36 4.53
CA ASN A 132 14.12 17.27 5.30
C ASN A 132 15.11 16.46 4.43
N GLU A 133 15.63 15.34 4.94
CA GLU A 133 16.59 14.50 4.22
C GLU A 133 16.08 13.91 2.89
N TYR A 134 14.76 13.90 2.67
CA TYR A 134 14.11 13.39 1.46
C TYR A 134 13.73 14.48 0.45
N GLY A 135 13.97 15.76 0.77
CA GLY A 135 13.74 16.85 -0.16
C GLY A 135 12.99 18.05 0.40
N PRO A 136 12.60 19.00 -0.48
CA PRO A 136 11.88 20.20 -0.09
C PRO A 136 10.48 19.89 0.43
N ASP A 137 9.92 20.83 1.20
CA ASP A 137 8.54 20.74 1.67
C ASP A 137 7.56 20.79 0.47
N PRO A 138 6.72 19.78 0.27
CA PRO A 138 5.77 19.77 -0.85
C PRO A 138 4.70 20.88 -0.75
N LEU A 139 4.61 21.58 0.36
CA LEU A 139 3.70 22.71 0.58
C LEU A 139 4.40 24.07 0.52
N ALA A 140 5.72 24.13 0.39
CA ALA A 140 6.49 25.39 0.34
C ALA A 140 6.37 26.12 -1.02
N SER A 141 5.86 25.46 -2.06
CA SER A 141 5.72 25.98 -3.43
C SER A 141 4.28 26.40 -3.78
N GLY A 142 3.46 26.66 -2.78
CA GLY A 142 2.10 27.15 -2.96
C GLY A 142 1.96 28.61 -2.59
#